data_4c03938211b68a8dd6da0b816e41bb41
#
_entry.id   4c03938211b68a8dd6da0b816e41bb41
#
_cell.length_a   1.000
_cell.length_b   1.000
_cell.length_c   1.000
_cell.angle_alpha   90.00
_cell.angle_beta   90.00
_cell.angle_gamma   90.00
#
_symmetry.space_group_name_H-M   'P 1'
#
loop_
_entity.id
_entity.type
_entity.pdbx_description
1 polymer ?
#
loop_
_entity_poly.entity_id
_entity_poly.type
_entity_poly.pdbx_seq_one_letter_code
_entity_poly.pdbx_strand_id
1 'polypeptide(L)'
;EVKLGDYKGIEVPKQNTRVLVKDVDAELNKRREQNAELVLKDGKAAQGDTVTIDYTGTIGGKPFDGGSAQNYSLELGSGTFIPGFEDQLIGHKAGDDVDVVVTFPEDYGAKDLAGKEAHFATKIHEVKSKELPKLDDEFAKDVDDSVESLDELKDKIKKDLKKHKEDDAKDASQDAAIKGAVENATIDEVPQAMIDEDVQNQLNQYLGNMQRQGIDPQTYFKLTGTTEAQLREQLAKGAAERVKTNLVLEAIVAKEKLDATADEIKQEIKDLAHDYNMDEKVVRRSLSDDMLKHDIAIRKAIDLVADKAKQVAKKATKKSTAKKSTKEDDKKADK
;
A
#
# COMPACT_ATOMS: atom_id res chain seq x y z
N GLU A 1 16.19 -17.21 -27.11
CA GLU A 1 17.10 -16.12 -27.49
C GLU A 1 16.40 -14.78 -27.31
N VAL A 2 17.14 -13.74 -26.87
CA VAL A 2 16.59 -12.37 -26.72
C VAL A 2 17.16 -11.51 -27.84
N LYS A 3 16.28 -10.88 -28.62
CA LYS A 3 16.63 -9.87 -29.61
C LYS A 3 16.22 -8.51 -29.08
N LEU A 4 17.20 -7.69 -28.71
CA LEU A 4 16.96 -6.36 -28.20
C LEU A 4 16.46 -5.43 -29.32
N GLY A 5 15.32 -4.78 -29.08
CA GLY A 5 14.87 -3.63 -29.84
C GLY A 5 15.50 -2.34 -29.34
N ASP A 6 14.76 -1.23 -29.51
CA ASP A 6 15.19 0.07 -28.97
C ASP A 6 14.94 0.12 -27.45
N TYR A 7 16.00 0.10 -26.67
CA TYR A 7 15.98 0.24 -25.20
C TYR A 7 16.58 1.56 -24.73
N LYS A 8 17.11 2.39 -25.63
CA LYS A 8 17.55 3.77 -25.37
C LYS A 8 16.57 4.76 -25.99
N GLY A 9 16.24 5.82 -25.26
CA GLY A 9 15.32 6.84 -25.76
C GLY A 9 13.85 6.47 -25.68
N ILE A 10 13.49 5.52 -24.84
CA ILE A 10 12.10 5.15 -24.53
C ILE A 10 11.33 6.39 -24.05
N GLU A 11 10.16 6.62 -24.61
CA GLU A 11 9.29 7.72 -24.18
C GLU A 11 8.57 7.34 -22.88
N VAL A 12 8.83 8.11 -21.82
CA VAL A 12 8.19 7.91 -20.50
C VAL A 12 7.35 9.12 -20.12
N PRO A 13 6.18 8.93 -19.49
CA PRO A 13 5.33 10.04 -19.10
C PRO A 13 5.99 10.86 -17.99
N LYS A 14 6.12 12.19 -18.20
CA LYS A 14 6.62 13.10 -17.17
C LYS A 14 5.69 13.07 -15.97
N GLN A 15 6.23 12.79 -14.79
CA GLN A 15 5.51 12.81 -13.53
C GLN A 15 5.47 14.22 -12.94
N ASN A 16 4.43 14.50 -12.16
CA ASN A 16 4.30 15.79 -11.48
C ASN A 16 4.86 15.71 -10.06
N THR A 17 6.02 16.33 -9.85
CA THR A 17 6.70 16.38 -8.55
C THR A 17 6.41 17.66 -7.75
N ARG A 18 5.51 18.51 -8.26
CA ARG A 18 5.18 19.77 -7.60
C ARG A 18 4.42 19.50 -6.30
N VAL A 19 4.89 20.08 -5.20
CA VAL A 19 4.17 20.13 -3.92
C VAL A 19 3.38 21.42 -3.87
N LEU A 20 2.09 21.32 -3.64
CA LEU A 20 1.19 22.44 -3.47
C LEU A 20 0.99 22.75 -1.98
N VAL A 21 0.58 23.97 -1.65
CA VAL A 21 0.27 24.36 -0.26
C VAL A 21 -0.75 23.40 0.35
N LYS A 22 -1.79 23.03 -0.40
CA LYS A 22 -2.80 22.07 0.06
C LYS A 22 -2.23 20.68 0.44
N ASP A 23 -1.13 20.26 -0.19
CA ASP A 23 -0.50 18.97 0.12
C ASP A 23 0.21 19.06 1.49
N VAL A 24 0.84 20.21 1.76
CA VAL A 24 1.48 20.51 3.06
C VAL A 24 0.42 20.63 4.15
N ASP A 25 -0.68 21.35 3.88
CA ASP A 25 -1.79 21.52 4.83
C ASP A 25 -2.47 20.17 5.13
N ALA A 26 -2.60 19.29 4.14
CA ALA A 26 -3.18 17.96 4.34
C ALA A 26 -2.29 17.10 5.24
N GLU A 27 -0.97 17.10 5.01
CA GLU A 27 -0.02 16.35 5.87
C GLU A 27 0.05 16.94 7.27
N LEU A 28 0.03 18.27 7.39
CA LEU A 28 0.00 18.96 8.67
C LEU A 28 -1.28 18.61 9.47
N ASN A 29 -2.45 18.63 8.82
CA ASN A 29 -3.71 18.23 9.43
C ASN A 29 -3.71 16.75 9.84
N LYS A 30 -3.14 15.88 9.04
CA LYS A 30 -2.98 14.46 9.40
C LYS A 30 -2.16 14.29 10.68
N ARG A 31 -1.03 15.00 10.80
CA ARG A 31 -0.22 15.01 12.04
C ARG A 31 -0.99 15.59 13.22
N ARG A 32 -1.79 16.61 12.97
CA ARG A 32 -2.66 17.23 13.97
C ARG A 32 -3.73 16.26 14.48
N GLU A 33 -4.35 15.49 13.60
CA GLU A 33 -5.33 14.45 13.96
C GLU A 33 -4.70 13.29 14.73
N GLN A 34 -3.45 12.91 14.40
CA GLN A 34 -2.69 11.88 15.12
C GLN A 34 -2.33 12.30 16.55
N ASN A 35 -2.24 13.61 16.81
CA ASN A 35 -1.94 14.20 18.12
C ASN A 35 -3.19 14.78 18.78
N ALA A 36 -4.39 14.39 18.34
CA ALA A 36 -5.64 14.82 18.95
C ALA A 36 -5.82 14.20 20.33
N GLU A 37 -6.28 15.00 21.28
CA GLU A 37 -6.65 14.53 22.61
C GLU A 37 -8.10 14.06 22.63
N LEU A 38 -8.38 12.97 23.34
CA LEU A 38 -9.72 12.49 23.57
C LEU A 38 -10.27 13.07 24.87
N VAL A 39 -11.20 14.01 24.77
CA VAL A 39 -11.80 14.71 25.90
C VAL A 39 -13.22 14.21 26.13
N LEU A 40 -13.58 13.95 27.40
CA LEU A 40 -14.94 13.55 27.76
C LEU A 40 -15.95 14.60 27.30
N LYS A 41 -17.01 14.13 26.66
CA LYS A 41 -18.07 14.99 26.11
C LYS A 41 -19.38 14.73 26.84
N ASP A 42 -19.87 15.74 27.52
CA ASP A 42 -21.22 15.77 28.11
C ASP A 42 -22.22 16.09 26.98
N GLY A 43 -22.58 15.08 26.20
CA GLY A 43 -23.50 15.33 25.09
C GLY A 43 -23.74 14.09 24.26
N LYS A 44 -24.44 14.31 23.14
CA LYS A 44 -24.71 13.25 22.17
C LYS A 44 -23.47 12.96 21.34
N ALA A 45 -23.23 11.68 21.10
CA ALA A 45 -22.19 11.22 20.21
C ALA A 45 -22.44 11.71 18.77
N ALA A 46 -21.39 12.17 18.13
CA ALA A 46 -21.38 12.62 16.73
C ALA A 46 -20.36 11.80 15.94
N GLN A 47 -20.40 11.93 14.63
CA GLN A 47 -19.39 11.34 13.77
C GLN A 47 -18.01 11.88 14.12
N GLY A 48 -17.01 11.01 14.22
CA GLY A 48 -15.65 11.33 14.66
C GLY A 48 -15.42 11.30 16.17
N ASP A 49 -16.49 11.19 16.98
CA ASP A 49 -16.35 10.96 18.41
C ASP A 49 -15.93 9.51 18.69
N THR A 50 -15.25 9.30 19.80
CA THR A 50 -14.90 7.94 20.29
C THR A 50 -15.84 7.58 21.44
N VAL A 51 -16.52 6.45 21.29
CA VAL A 51 -17.39 5.91 22.33
C VAL A 51 -16.76 4.70 23.00
N THR A 52 -16.89 4.58 24.32
CA THR A 52 -16.55 3.36 25.05
C THR A 52 -17.83 2.56 25.24
N ILE A 53 -17.90 1.35 24.70
CA ILE A 53 -19.10 0.55 24.67
C ILE A 53 -18.89 -0.88 25.20
N ASP A 54 -19.94 -1.43 25.80
CA ASP A 54 -20.11 -2.87 25.89
C ASP A 54 -21.12 -3.29 24.83
N TYR A 55 -20.89 -4.38 24.16
CA TYR A 55 -21.86 -4.91 23.21
C TYR A 55 -21.97 -6.43 23.27
N THR A 56 -23.15 -6.93 23.00
CA THR A 56 -23.42 -8.38 22.89
C THR A 56 -24.32 -8.63 21.68
N GLY A 57 -23.72 -9.28 20.67
CA GLY A 57 -24.37 -9.62 19.41
C GLY A 57 -25.06 -10.97 19.44
N THR A 58 -26.25 -11.02 18.86
CA THR A 58 -27.04 -12.25 18.69
C THR A 58 -27.59 -12.35 17.27
N ILE A 59 -27.67 -13.58 16.75
CA ILE A 59 -28.35 -13.91 15.50
C ILE A 59 -29.48 -14.91 15.84
N GLY A 60 -30.72 -14.53 15.52
CA GLY A 60 -31.88 -15.35 15.89
C GLY A 60 -31.97 -15.60 17.38
N GLY A 61 -31.54 -14.65 18.22
CA GLY A 61 -31.54 -14.73 19.68
C GLY A 61 -30.42 -15.57 20.29
N LYS A 62 -29.45 -16.04 19.49
CA LYS A 62 -28.31 -16.83 19.98
C LYS A 62 -27.00 -16.02 19.82
N PRO A 63 -26.15 -15.94 20.87
CA PRO A 63 -24.86 -15.35 20.78
C PRO A 63 -23.97 -16.08 19.74
N PHE A 64 -23.02 -15.36 19.14
CA PHE A 64 -22.06 -15.93 18.23
C PHE A 64 -20.61 -15.51 18.61
N ASP A 65 -19.64 -16.29 18.19
CA ASP A 65 -18.24 -16.05 18.52
C ASP A 65 -17.73 -14.73 17.92
N GLY A 66 -17.06 -13.93 18.75
CA GLY A 66 -16.59 -12.59 18.37
C GLY A 66 -17.68 -11.51 18.37
N GLY A 67 -18.94 -11.87 18.75
CA GLY A 67 -20.06 -10.92 18.78
C GLY A 67 -20.13 -10.06 20.03
N SER A 68 -19.22 -10.19 21.01
CA SER A 68 -19.32 -9.43 22.27
C SER A 68 -17.96 -8.91 22.72
N ALA A 69 -17.97 -7.72 23.31
CA ALA A 69 -16.82 -7.15 24.03
C ALA A 69 -17.29 -6.20 25.13
N GLN A 70 -16.39 -5.93 26.07
CA GLN A 70 -16.60 -4.96 27.13
C GLN A 70 -15.54 -3.85 27.07
N ASN A 71 -15.93 -2.63 27.40
CA ASN A 71 -15.09 -1.44 27.39
C ASN A 71 -14.37 -1.24 26.05
N TYR A 72 -15.02 -1.56 24.96
CA TYR A 72 -14.45 -1.41 23.63
C TYR A 72 -14.47 0.07 23.22
N SER A 73 -13.32 0.58 22.79
CA SER A 73 -13.20 1.95 22.30
C SER A 73 -13.44 1.97 20.79
N LEU A 74 -14.50 2.65 20.35
CA LEU A 74 -14.93 2.73 18.96
C LEU A 74 -15.02 4.17 18.50
N GLU A 75 -14.28 4.53 17.44
CA GLU A 75 -14.43 5.80 16.75
C GLU A 75 -15.61 5.71 15.77
N LEU A 76 -16.60 6.58 15.92
CA LEU A 76 -17.80 6.62 15.07
C LEU A 76 -17.47 7.21 13.70
N GLY A 77 -17.70 6.45 12.66
CA GLY A 77 -17.35 6.78 11.27
C GLY A 77 -16.01 6.20 10.80
N SER A 78 -15.34 5.38 11.63
CA SER A 78 -14.11 4.68 11.28
C SER A 78 -14.31 3.57 10.25
N GLY A 79 -15.52 3.01 10.16
CA GLY A 79 -15.83 1.82 9.37
C GLY A 79 -15.21 0.54 9.90
N THR A 80 -14.81 0.52 11.17
CA THR A 80 -14.22 -0.65 11.83
C THR A 80 -15.26 -1.74 12.09
N PHE A 81 -16.51 -1.32 12.30
CA PHE A 81 -17.64 -2.23 12.52
C PHE A 81 -18.44 -2.47 11.24
N ILE A 82 -19.37 -3.41 11.31
CA ILE A 82 -20.28 -3.75 10.23
C ILE A 82 -21.05 -2.48 9.79
N PRO A 83 -21.23 -2.26 8.48
CA PRO A 83 -21.95 -1.08 7.97
C PRO A 83 -23.30 -0.88 8.66
N GLY A 84 -23.54 0.36 9.13
CA GLY A 84 -24.74 0.74 9.84
C GLY A 84 -24.70 0.55 11.36
N PHE A 85 -23.68 -0.08 11.92
CA PHE A 85 -23.52 -0.20 13.37
C PHE A 85 -23.16 1.16 14.01
N GLU A 86 -22.12 1.80 13.52
CA GLU A 86 -21.63 3.07 14.06
C GLU A 86 -22.65 4.19 13.89
N ASP A 87 -23.38 4.20 12.76
CA ASP A 87 -24.42 5.20 12.46
C ASP A 87 -25.55 5.21 13.48
N GLN A 88 -25.92 4.02 14.02
CA GLN A 88 -26.99 3.89 15.00
C GLN A 88 -26.58 4.37 16.40
N LEU A 89 -25.30 4.49 16.68
CA LEU A 89 -24.80 5.04 17.94
C LEU A 89 -24.73 6.59 17.91
N ILE A 90 -24.73 7.22 16.73
CA ILE A 90 -24.76 8.66 16.58
C ILE A 90 -26.06 9.21 17.15
N GLY A 91 -25.96 10.26 17.97
CA GLY A 91 -27.11 10.91 18.62
C GLY A 91 -27.47 10.37 20.00
N HIS A 92 -26.84 9.27 20.42
CA HIS A 92 -26.95 8.74 21.79
C HIS A 92 -25.88 9.34 22.71
N LYS A 93 -25.98 9.16 24.00
CA LYS A 93 -25.08 9.70 25.01
C LYS A 93 -24.57 8.62 25.97
N ALA A 94 -23.60 8.98 26.78
CA ALA A 94 -23.13 8.14 27.86
C ALA A 94 -24.29 7.72 28.78
N GLY A 95 -24.35 6.41 29.11
CA GLY A 95 -25.41 5.77 29.92
C GLY A 95 -26.54 5.19 29.10
N ASP A 96 -26.66 5.50 27.81
CA ASP A 96 -27.72 4.96 26.96
C ASP A 96 -27.49 3.46 26.67
N ASP A 97 -28.57 2.68 26.64
CA ASP A 97 -28.61 1.34 26.12
C ASP A 97 -29.28 1.38 24.73
N VAL A 98 -28.61 0.85 23.73
CA VAL A 98 -29.00 0.92 22.31
C VAL A 98 -29.07 -0.50 21.74
N ASP A 99 -30.19 -0.88 21.14
CA ASP A 99 -30.25 -2.10 20.33
C ASP A 99 -29.92 -1.79 18.89
N VAL A 100 -28.72 -2.17 18.49
CA VAL A 100 -28.20 -1.92 17.14
C VAL A 100 -28.51 -3.12 16.25
N VAL A 101 -29.30 -2.91 15.20
CA VAL A 101 -29.68 -3.94 14.25
C VAL A 101 -28.99 -3.74 12.92
N VAL A 102 -28.19 -4.70 12.50
CA VAL A 102 -27.42 -4.65 11.25
C VAL A 102 -27.44 -5.99 10.52
N THR A 103 -27.22 -5.95 9.21
CA THR A 103 -27.07 -7.16 8.39
C THR A 103 -25.64 -7.32 7.97
N PHE A 104 -25.05 -8.48 8.20
CA PHE A 104 -23.71 -8.80 7.74
C PHE A 104 -23.64 -8.74 6.21
N PRO A 105 -22.57 -8.17 5.60
CA PRO A 105 -22.36 -8.23 4.17
C PRO A 105 -22.36 -9.67 3.63
N GLU A 106 -22.81 -9.87 2.40
CA GLU A 106 -22.85 -11.21 1.78
C GLU A 106 -21.45 -11.80 1.54
N ASP A 107 -20.45 -10.95 1.41
CA ASP A 107 -19.04 -11.29 1.25
C ASP A 107 -18.24 -11.30 2.57
N TYR A 108 -18.94 -11.32 3.72
CA TYR A 108 -18.28 -11.34 5.02
C TYR A 108 -17.42 -12.60 5.20
N GLY A 109 -16.22 -12.43 5.74
CA GLY A 109 -15.23 -13.50 5.87
C GLY A 109 -15.68 -14.74 6.60
N ALA A 110 -16.57 -14.59 7.60
CA ALA A 110 -17.22 -15.72 8.31
C ALA A 110 -18.51 -16.10 7.58
N LYS A 111 -18.47 -17.18 6.81
CA LYS A 111 -19.60 -17.69 6.00
C LYS A 111 -20.86 -17.96 6.81
N ASP A 112 -20.69 -18.31 8.09
CA ASP A 112 -21.83 -18.61 8.99
C ASP A 112 -22.57 -17.35 9.42
N LEU A 113 -22.00 -16.16 9.23
CA LEU A 113 -22.58 -14.86 9.57
C LEU A 113 -23.04 -14.09 8.34
N ALA A 114 -22.43 -14.33 7.16
CA ALA A 114 -22.71 -13.61 5.92
C ALA A 114 -24.20 -13.54 5.59
N GLY A 115 -24.71 -12.34 5.26
CA GLY A 115 -26.09 -12.07 4.90
C GLY A 115 -27.12 -12.19 6.05
N LYS A 116 -26.68 -12.47 7.28
CA LYS A 116 -27.58 -12.61 8.41
C LYS A 116 -27.79 -11.30 9.16
N GLU A 117 -29.02 -11.09 9.64
CA GLU A 117 -29.35 -9.99 10.53
C GLU A 117 -28.87 -10.31 11.95
N ALA A 118 -28.21 -9.36 12.58
CA ALA A 118 -27.73 -9.45 13.95
C ALA A 118 -28.21 -8.27 14.78
N HIS A 119 -28.54 -8.57 16.03
CA HIS A 119 -28.92 -7.61 17.06
C HIS A 119 -27.78 -7.47 18.06
N PHE A 120 -27.33 -6.24 18.31
CA PHE A 120 -26.31 -5.95 19.30
C PHE A 120 -26.88 -5.09 20.41
N ALA A 121 -27.10 -5.72 21.57
CA ALA A 121 -27.40 -4.98 22.79
C ALA A 121 -26.14 -4.23 23.19
N THR A 122 -26.16 -2.91 23.03
CA THR A 122 -25.00 -2.04 23.19
C THR A 122 -25.22 -1.03 24.30
N LYS A 123 -24.28 -0.94 25.24
CA LYS A 123 -24.27 0.06 26.31
C LYS A 123 -23.14 1.05 26.09
N ILE A 124 -23.46 2.33 26.09
CA ILE A 124 -22.46 3.42 25.94
C ILE A 124 -22.04 3.86 27.34
N HIS A 125 -20.76 3.69 27.67
CA HIS A 125 -20.18 4.12 28.94
C HIS A 125 -19.71 5.56 28.90
N GLU A 126 -18.97 5.92 27.85
CA GLU A 126 -18.37 7.25 27.68
C GLU A 126 -18.49 7.68 26.23
N VAL A 127 -18.62 9.00 26.07
CA VAL A 127 -18.45 9.66 24.76
C VAL A 127 -17.27 10.63 24.89
N LYS A 128 -16.32 10.54 23.99
CA LYS A 128 -15.16 11.42 23.92
C LYS A 128 -15.12 12.09 22.56
N SER A 129 -14.89 13.39 22.53
CA SER A 129 -14.61 14.13 21.29
C SER A 129 -13.12 14.29 21.10
N LYS A 130 -12.68 14.27 19.82
CA LYS A 130 -11.30 14.61 19.48
C LYS A 130 -11.11 16.12 19.54
N GLU A 131 -10.29 16.60 20.46
CA GLU A 131 -9.82 17.97 20.47
C GLU A 131 -8.49 18.05 19.72
N LEU A 132 -8.51 18.79 18.61
CA LEU A 132 -7.32 18.97 17.79
C LEU A 132 -6.44 20.03 18.42
N PRO A 133 -5.12 19.80 18.60
CA PRO A 133 -4.20 20.80 19.11
C PRO A 133 -4.19 22.03 18.21
N LYS A 134 -3.85 23.18 18.77
CA LYS A 134 -3.68 24.41 17.98
C LYS A 134 -2.45 24.27 17.08
N LEU A 135 -2.53 24.85 15.89
CA LEU A 135 -1.40 24.92 14.98
C LEU A 135 -0.52 26.12 15.35
N ASP A 136 0.41 25.91 16.26
CA ASP A 136 1.37 26.88 16.75
C ASP A 136 2.78 26.25 16.90
N ASP A 137 3.73 27.00 17.42
CA ASP A 137 5.11 26.55 17.57
C ASP A 137 5.26 25.45 18.64
N GLU A 138 4.36 25.40 19.62
CA GLU A 138 4.33 24.34 20.63
C GLU A 138 3.95 22.99 19.98
N PHE A 139 2.88 22.98 19.19
CA PHE A 139 2.50 21.83 18.40
C PHE A 139 3.62 21.35 17.46
N ALA A 140 4.34 22.29 16.83
CA ALA A 140 5.44 21.93 15.95
C ALA A 140 6.56 21.16 16.66
N LYS A 141 6.91 21.59 17.87
CA LYS A 141 7.90 20.93 18.73
C LYS A 141 7.42 19.58 19.25
N ASP A 142 6.14 19.45 19.58
CA ASP A 142 5.55 18.19 20.04
C ASP A 142 5.55 17.12 18.95
N VAL A 143 5.40 17.55 17.69
CA VAL A 143 5.36 16.65 16.54
C VAL A 143 6.76 16.28 16.02
N ASP A 144 7.70 17.20 16.15
CA ASP A 144 9.05 17.04 15.62
C ASP A 144 10.07 17.89 16.38
N ASP A 145 10.86 17.26 17.23
CA ASP A 145 11.88 17.88 18.11
C ASP A 145 13.02 18.56 17.34
N SER A 146 13.09 18.38 16.03
CA SER A 146 14.10 19.02 15.18
C SER A 146 13.70 20.39 14.65
N VAL A 147 12.49 20.86 14.98
CA VAL A 147 11.96 22.17 14.54
C VAL A 147 11.62 23.06 15.74
N GLU A 148 11.74 24.37 15.56
CA GLU A 148 11.45 25.36 16.61
C GLU A 148 10.15 26.12 16.39
N SER A 149 9.60 26.04 15.17
CA SER A 149 8.39 26.80 14.81
C SER A 149 7.49 26.04 13.82
N LEU A 150 6.24 26.46 13.75
CA LEU A 150 5.27 25.92 12.79
C LEU A 150 5.69 26.13 11.34
N ASP A 151 6.36 27.23 11.04
CA ASP A 151 6.83 27.50 9.68
C ASP A 151 7.99 26.57 9.31
N GLU A 152 8.90 26.28 10.24
CA GLU A 152 9.95 25.27 10.03
C GLU A 152 9.37 23.87 9.82
N LEU A 153 8.33 23.50 10.58
CA LEU A 153 7.62 22.23 10.38
C LEU A 153 6.99 22.15 8.99
N LYS A 154 6.33 23.22 8.52
CA LYS A 154 5.77 23.28 7.17
C LYS A 154 6.83 23.16 6.08
N ASP A 155 7.97 23.84 6.25
CA ASP A 155 9.07 23.78 5.30
C ASP A 155 9.69 22.37 5.27
N LYS A 156 9.83 21.70 6.41
CA LYS A 156 10.29 20.31 6.51
C LYS A 156 9.30 19.38 5.82
N ILE A 157 8.01 19.46 6.12
CA ILE A 157 6.95 18.68 5.46
C ILE A 157 7.01 18.87 3.94
N LYS A 158 7.14 20.12 3.48
CA LYS A 158 7.24 20.43 2.05
C LYS A 158 8.47 19.79 1.40
N LYS A 159 9.60 19.82 2.08
CA LYS A 159 10.86 19.20 1.62
C LYS A 159 10.73 17.67 1.54
N ASP A 160 10.14 17.06 2.56
CA ASP A 160 9.93 15.61 2.63
C ASP A 160 8.95 15.15 1.54
N LEU A 161 7.80 15.83 1.40
CA LEU A 161 6.84 15.55 0.34
C LEU A 161 7.44 15.73 -1.05
N LYS A 162 8.31 16.74 -1.22
CA LYS A 162 9.00 16.96 -2.49
C LYS A 162 9.94 15.80 -2.80
N LYS A 163 10.74 15.39 -1.82
CA LYS A 163 11.65 14.25 -1.95
C LYS A 163 10.88 12.97 -2.30
N HIS A 164 9.82 12.65 -1.57
CA HIS A 164 8.98 11.48 -1.88
C HIS A 164 8.40 11.52 -3.29
N LYS A 165 7.86 12.66 -3.71
CA LYS A 165 7.33 12.81 -5.08
C LYS A 165 8.42 12.70 -6.16
N GLU A 166 9.64 13.14 -5.87
CA GLU A 166 10.79 13.00 -6.78
C GLU A 166 11.26 11.56 -6.87
N ASP A 167 11.32 10.86 -5.73
CA ASP A 167 11.66 9.43 -5.67
C ASP A 167 10.58 8.60 -6.40
N ASP A 168 9.31 8.78 -6.10
CA ASP A 168 8.19 8.12 -6.79
C ASP A 168 8.20 8.39 -8.31
N ALA A 169 8.51 9.63 -8.70
CA ALA A 169 8.60 10.01 -10.11
C ALA A 169 9.78 9.34 -10.83
N LYS A 170 10.90 9.19 -10.12
CA LYS A 170 12.07 8.48 -10.61
C LYS A 170 11.74 7.01 -10.81
N ASP A 171 11.15 6.36 -9.81
CA ASP A 171 10.79 4.95 -9.86
C ASP A 171 9.75 4.68 -10.96
N ALA A 172 8.70 5.48 -11.05
CA ALA A 172 7.71 5.35 -12.11
C ALA A 172 8.28 5.58 -13.53
N SER A 173 9.27 6.48 -13.66
CA SER A 173 9.96 6.70 -14.92
C SER A 173 10.87 5.53 -15.29
N GLN A 174 11.56 4.97 -14.30
CA GLN A 174 12.41 3.79 -14.45
C GLN A 174 11.60 2.57 -14.87
N ASP A 175 10.50 2.29 -14.17
CA ASP A 175 9.58 1.18 -14.49
C ASP A 175 9.02 1.32 -15.90
N ALA A 176 8.58 2.52 -16.29
CA ALA A 176 8.05 2.77 -17.62
C ALA A 176 9.13 2.57 -18.71
N ALA A 177 10.36 2.97 -18.44
CA ALA A 177 11.48 2.80 -19.36
C ALA A 177 11.84 1.31 -19.53
N ILE A 178 11.93 0.57 -18.44
CA ILE A 178 12.17 -0.88 -18.45
C ILE A 178 11.08 -1.60 -19.22
N LYS A 179 9.81 -1.30 -18.88
CA LYS A 179 8.66 -1.87 -19.57
C LYS A 179 8.70 -1.62 -21.07
N GLY A 180 8.99 -0.40 -21.49
CA GLY A 180 9.15 -0.06 -22.91
C GLY A 180 10.30 -0.81 -23.58
N ALA A 181 11.43 -1.02 -22.88
CA ALA A 181 12.53 -1.81 -23.40
C ALA A 181 12.15 -3.28 -23.58
N VAL A 182 11.37 -3.86 -22.64
CA VAL A 182 10.85 -5.22 -22.73
C VAL A 182 9.83 -5.37 -23.86
N GLU A 183 8.92 -4.41 -24.02
CA GLU A 183 7.92 -4.40 -25.11
C GLU A 183 8.56 -4.28 -26.49
N ASN A 184 9.68 -3.60 -26.61
CA ASN A 184 10.43 -3.45 -27.86
C ASN A 184 11.32 -4.68 -28.16
N ALA A 185 11.62 -5.50 -27.17
CA ALA A 185 12.42 -6.70 -27.37
C ALA A 185 11.57 -7.86 -27.93
N THR A 186 12.20 -8.71 -28.75
CA THR A 186 11.60 -9.97 -29.17
C THR A 186 12.26 -11.09 -28.37
N ILE A 187 11.43 -11.83 -27.65
CA ILE A 187 11.87 -12.95 -26.83
C ILE A 187 11.21 -14.20 -27.39
N ASP A 188 12.01 -15.20 -27.73
CA ASP A 188 11.51 -16.52 -28.04
C ASP A 188 10.77 -17.07 -26.81
N GLU A 189 10.20 -18.24 -26.91
CA GLU A 189 9.45 -18.86 -25.82
C GLU A 189 10.28 -18.89 -24.52
N VAL A 190 9.71 -18.36 -23.44
CA VAL A 190 10.30 -18.42 -22.10
C VAL A 190 10.13 -19.84 -21.56
N PRO A 191 11.23 -20.57 -21.24
CA PRO A 191 11.11 -21.92 -20.71
C PRO A 191 10.33 -21.94 -19.39
N GLN A 192 9.41 -22.90 -19.26
CA GLN A 192 8.62 -23.06 -18.04
C GLN A 192 9.49 -23.23 -16.79
N ALA A 193 10.64 -23.88 -16.91
CA ALA A 193 11.58 -24.05 -15.81
C ALA A 193 12.07 -22.72 -15.21
N MET A 194 12.28 -21.68 -16.03
CA MET A 194 12.68 -20.34 -15.54
C MET A 194 11.53 -19.66 -14.81
N ILE A 195 10.30 -19.85 -15.27
CA ILE A 195 9.10 -19.32 -14.60
C ILE A 195 8.93 -20.00 -13.24
N ASP A 196 9.08 -21.31 -13.19
CA ASP A 196 8.96 -22.10 -11.96
C ASP A 196 10.05 -21.74 -10.94
N GLU A 197 11.26 -21.47 -11.40
CA GLU A 197 12.38 -21.00 -10.58
C GLU A 197 12.11 -19.60 -10.01
N ASP A 198 11.62 -18.67 -10.83
CA ASP A 198 11.23 -17.33 -10.35
C ASP A 198 10.14 -17.42 -9.27
N VAL A 199 9.10 -18.22 -9.48
CA VAL A 199 8.04 -18.46 -8.48
C VAL A 199 8.61 -19.02 -7.19
N GLN A 200 9.55 -19.98 -7.28
CA GLN A 200 10.18 -20.56 -6.10
C GLN A 200 11.03 -19.54 -5.35
N ASN A 201 11.79 -18.71 -6.06
CA ASN A 201 12.61 -17.65 -5.46
C ASN A 201 11.74 -16.59 -4.77
N GLN A 202 10.66 -16.15 -5.42
CA GLN A 202 9.69 -15.22 -4.83
C GLN A 202 9.03 -15.79 -3.57
N LEU A 203 8.66 -17.07 -3.59
CA LEU A 203 8.10 -17.76 -2.45
C LEU A 203 9.10 -17.80 -1.27
N ASN A 204 10.34 -18.17 -1.55
CA ASN A 204 11.39 -18.24 -0.54
C ASN A 204 11.64 -16.85 0.09
N GLN A 205 11.68 -15.79 -0.74
CA GLN A 205 11.80 -14.41 -0.24
C GLN A 205 10.62 -14.01 0.63
N TYR A 206 9.40 -14.32 0.21
CA TYR A 206 8.19 -13.99 0.95
C TYR A 206 8.18 -14.67 2.33
N LEU A 207 8.44 -15.97 2.36
CA LEU A 207 8.50 -16.74 3.61
C LEU A 207 9.66 -16.29 4.51
N GLY A 208 10.82 -15.98 3.92
CA GLY A 208 11.98 -15.45 4.65
C GLY A 208 11.70 -14.06 5.27
N ASN A 209 10.97 -13.20 4.56
CA ASN A 209 10.55 -11.90 5.08
C ASN A 209 9.61 -12.04 6.27
N MET A 210 8.63 -12.96 6.19
CA MET A 210 7.73 -13.27 7.29
C MET A 210 8.50 -13.73 8.54
N GLN A 211 9.44 -14.66 8.36
CA GLN A 211 10.26 -15.16 9.48
C GLN A 211 11.10 -14.05 10.12
N ARG A 212 11.66 -13.12 9.33
CA ARG A 212 12.38 -11.95 9.86
C ARG A 212 11.49 -11.01 10.68
N GLN A 213 10.20 -10.95 10.36
CA GLN A 213 9.20 -10.20 11.13
C GLN A 213 8.66 -10.97 12.34
N GLY A 214 9.21 -12.15 12.64
CA GLY A 214 8.77 -13.01 13.73
C GLY A 214 7.46 -13.76 13.47
N ILE A 215 7.00 -13.79 12.22
CA ILE A 215 5.79 -14.49 11.83
C ILE A 215 6.15 -15.89 11.32
N ASP A 216 5.69 -16.92 12.03
CA ASP A 216 5.85 -18.30 11.59
C ASP A 216 4.92 -18.58 10.39
N PRO A 217 5.46 -19.05 9.24
CA PRO A 217 4.65 -19.31 8.05
C PRO A 217 3.50 -20.29 8.27
N GLN A 218 3.70 -21.32 9.11
CA GLN A 218 2.63 -22.29 9.38
C GLN A 218 1.49 -21.66 10.18
N THR A 219 1.82 -20.80 11.14
CA THR A 219 0.84 -20.03 11.90
C THR A 219 0.07 -19.07 11.01
N TYR A 220 0.79 -18.37 10.11
CA TYR A 220 0.16 -17.49 9.12
C TYR A 220 -0.85 -18.24 8.25
N PHE A 221 -0.46 -19.37 7.65
CA PHE A 221 -1.36 -20.17 6.81
C PHE A 221 -2.58 -20.68 7.57
N LYS A 222 -2.43 -21.06 8.84
CA LYS A 222 -3.55 -21.47 9.68
C LYS A 222 -4.54 -20.33 9.99
N LEU A 223 -4.01 -19.13 10.29
CA LEU A 223 -4.83 -17.97 10.64
C LEU A 223 -5.55 -17.37 9.43
N THR A 224 -4.89 -17.34 8.28
CA THR A 224 -5.45 -16.72 7.06
C THR A 224 -6.28 -17.71 6.24
N GLY A 225 -6.18 -19.00 6.50
CA GLY A 225 -6.78 -20.05 5.66
C GLY A 225 -6.16 -20.17 4.27
N THR A 226 -5.06 -19.44 4.01
CA THR A 226 -4.31 -19.49 2.75
C THR A 226 -3.39 -20.72 2.75
N THR A 227 -3.16 -21.31 1.60
CA THR A 227 -2.20 -22.41 1.44
C THR A 227 -0.96 -21.95 0.68
N GLU A 228 0.17 -22.65 0.85
CA GLU A 228 1.36 -22.39 0.06
C GLU A 228 1.08 -22.51 -1.45
N ALA A 229 0.22 -23.46 -1.85
CA ALA A 229 -0.18 -23.63 -3.25
C ALA A 229 -0.91 -22.39 -3.80
N GLN A 230 -1.83 -21.79 -3.02
CA GLN A 230 -2.51 -20.57 -3.41
C GLN A 230 -1.54 -19.38 -3.49
N LEU A 231 -0.60 -19.29 -2.57
CA LEU A 231 0.44 -18.26 -2.61
C LEU A 231 1.32 -18.43 -3.86
N ARG A 232 1.73 -19.66 -4.19
CA ARG A 232 2.43 -19.97 -5.45
C ARG A 232 1.64 -19.51 -6.68
N GLU A 233 0.36 -19.81 -6.74
CA GLU A 233 -0.51 -19.40 -7.85
C GLU A 233 -0.59 -17.88 -7.98
N GLN A 234 -0.65 -17.16 -6.87
CA GLN A 234 -0.61 -15.70 -6.87
C GLN A 234 0.74 -15.16 -7.40
N LEU A 235 1.85 -15.72 -6.94
CA LEU A 235 3.20 -15.34 -7.39
C LEU A 235 3.44 -15.67 -8.87
N ALA A 236 2.83 -16.74 -9.38
CA ALA A 236 2.93 -17.14 -10.78
C ALA A 236 2.30 -16.11 -11.74
N LYS A 237 1.31 -15.34 -11.29
CA LYS A 237 0.63 -14.30 -12.11
C LYS A 237 1.56 -13.18 -12.51
N GLY A 238 2.72 -13.10 -12.43
CA GLY A 238 3.66 -12.07 -12.91
C GLY A 238 5.03 -12.64 -13.23
N ALA A 239 5.21 -13.94 -12.99
CA ALA A 239 6.49 -14.60 -13.14
C ALA A 239 7.03 -14.52 -14.57
N ALA A 240 6.20 -14.75 -15.56
CA ALA A 240 6.60 -14.66 -16.96
C ALA A 240 7.10 -13.26 -17.34
N GLU A 241 6.46 -12.22 -16.84
CA GLU A 241 6.89 -10.82 -17.10
C GLU A 241 8.18 -10.50 -16.37
N ARG A 242 8.37 -10.96 -15.12
CA ARG A 242 9.63 -10.78 -14.39
C ARG A 242 10.78 -11.49 -15.08
N VAL A 243 10.58 -12.74 -15.52
CA VAL A 243 11.60 -13.50 -16.25
C VAL A 243 11.96 -12.81 -17.57
N LYS A 244 10.97 -12.33 -18.33
CA LYS A 244 11.21 -11.56 -19.56
C LYS A 244 12.03 -10.30 -19.26
N THR A 245 11.69 -9.58 -18.23
CA THR A 245 12.42 -8.36 -17.82
C THR A 245 13.87 -8.67 -17.49
N ASN A 246 14.13 -9.71 -16.70
CA ASN A 246 15.49 -10.12 -16.36
C ASN A 246 16.29 -10.53 -17.61
N LEU A 247 15.70 -11.31 -18.50
CA LEU A 247 16.36 -11.72 -19.75
C LEU A 247 16.72 -10.52 -20.65
N VAL A 248 15.86 -9.49 -20.73
CA VAL A 248 16.14 -8.27 -21.48
C VAL A 248 17.26 -7.50 -20.83
N LEU A 249 17.23 -7.34 -19.51
CA LEU A 249 18.28 -6.64 -18.76
C LEU A 249 19.65 -7.36 -18.90
N GLU A 250 19.69 -8.67 -18.79
CA GLU A 250 20.89 -9.46 -19.02
C GLU A 250 21.44 -9.30 -20.45
N ALA A 251 20.56 -9.28 -21.45
CA ALA A 251 20.95 -9.02 -22.82
C ALA A 251 21.53 -7.61 -23.02
N ILE A 252 20.99 -6.60 -22.29
CA ILE A 252 21.53 -5.23 -22.27
C ILE A 252 22.90 -5.22 -21.59
N VAL A 253 23.06 -5.89 -20.43
CA VAL A 253 24.34 -6.04 -19.74
C VAL A 253 25.40 -6.60 -20.68
N ALA A 254 25.10 -7.68 -21.38
CA ALA A 254 26.02 -8.31 -22.31
C ALA A 254 26.37 -7.40 -23.50
N LYS A 255 25.38 -6.69 -24.07
CA LYS A 255 25.56 -5.80 -25.22
C LYS A 255 26.38 -4.55 -24.87
N GLU A 256 26.11 -3.96 -23.72
CA GLU A 256 26.76 -2.72 -23.24
C GLU A 256 28.02 -3.01 -22.42
N LYS A 257 28.32 -4.26 -22.11
CA LYS A 257 29.47 -4.70 -21.29
C LYS A 257 29.51 -4.04 -19.93
N LEU A 258 28.39 -4.14 -19.21
CA LEU A 258 28.19 -3.48 -17.91
C LEU A 258 28.72 -4.35 -16.76
N ASP A 259 29.98 -4.73 -16.83
CA ASP A 259 30.60 -5.53 -15.77
C ASP A 259 30.76 -4.71 -14.46
N ALA A 260 30.61 -5.40 -13.32
CA ALA A 260 30.88 -4.80 -12.03
C ALA A 260 32.37 -4.77 -11.74
N THR A 261 32.87 -3.63 -11.30
CA THR A 261 34.26 -3.46 -10.86
C THR A 261 34.45 -3.96 -9.42
N ALA A 262 35.71 -4.24 -9.05
CA ALA A 262 36.04 -4.65 -7.69
C ALA A 262 35.69 -3.58 -6.62
N ASP A 263 35.75 -2.30 -7.00
CA ASP A 263 35.42 -1.20 -6.10
C ASP A 263 33.91 -1.04 -5.91
N GLU A 264 33.11 -1.27 -6.95
CA GLU A 264 31.65 -1.32 -6.85
C GLU A 264 31.20 -2.46 -5.95
N ILE A 265 31.79 -3.64 -6.07
CA ILE A 265 31.51 -4.78 -5.19
C ILE A 265 31.82 -4.44 -3.72
N LYS A 266 32.96 -3.80 -3.46
CA LYS A 266 33.31 -3.39 -2.09
C LYS A 266 32.34 -2.35 -1.54
N GLN A 267 31.92 -1.39 -2.38
CA GLN A 267 30.96 -0.37 -1.97
C GLN A 267 29.59 -1.02 -1.67
N GLU A 268 29.11 -1.90 -2.53
CA GLU A 268 27.86 -2.64 -2.32
C GLU A 268 27.85 -3.42 -1.01
N ILE A 269 28.97 -4.08 -0.66
CA ILE A 269 29.09 -4.79 0.62
C ILE A 269 28.98 -3.83 1.80
N LYS A 270 29.57 -2.63 1.72
CA LYS A 270 29.48 -1.61 2.77
C LYS A 270 28.07 -1.07 2.90
N ASP A 271 27.42 -0.78 1.78
CA ASP A 271 26.06 -0.25 1.75
C ASP A 271 25.09 -1.27 2.34
N LEU A 272 25.19 -2.54 1.96
CA LEU A 272 24.40 -3.63 2.55
C LEU A 272 24.68 -3.81 4.05
N ALA A 273 25.94 -3.74 4.45
CA ALA A 273 26.31 -3.84 5.87
C ALA A 273 25.71 -2.71 6.70
N HIS A 274 25.72 -1.49 6.17
CA HIS A 274 25.10 -0.32 6.79
C HIS A 274 23.58 -0.45 6.85
N ASP A 275 22.92 -0.76 5.75
CA ASP A 275 21.45 -0.79 5.62
C ASP A 275 20.80 -1.88 6.48
N TYR A 276 21.50 -3.02 6.61
CA TYR A 276 21.02 -4.14 7.43
C TYR A 276 21.65 -4.17 8.84
N ASN A 277 22.45 -3.15 9.19
CA ASN A 277 23.18 -3.08 10.46
C ASN A 277 23.97 -4.37 10.76
N MET A 278 24.71 -4.85 9.77
CA MET A 278 25.49 -6.09 9.81
C MET A 278 26.99 -5.79 9.65
N ASP A 279 27.84 -6.73 10.09
CA ASP A 279 29.28 -6.66 9.82
C ASP A 279 29.56 -6.99 8.34
N GLU A 280 30.45 -6.23 7.67
CA GLU A 280 30.84 -6.45 6.27
C GLU A 280 31.33 -7.91 6.02
N LYS A 281 31.97 -8.51 7.00
CA LYS A 281 32.44 -9.91 6.90
C LYS A 281 31.28 -10.91 6.87
N VAL A 282 30.17 -10.60 7.52
CA VAL A 282 28.97 -11.44 7.50
C VAL A 282 28.31 -11.32 6.14
N VAL A 283 28.13 -10.11 5.61
CA VAL A 283 27.60 -9.86 4.25
C VAL A 283 28.43 -10.63 3.22
N ARG A 284 29.76 -10.52 3.30
CA ARG A 284 30.69 -11.18 2.38
C ARG A 284 30.67 -12.70 2.43
N ARG A 285 30.27 -13.29 3.56
CA ARG A 285 30.10 -14.76 3.69
C ARG A 285 28.75 -15.24 3.18
N SER A 286 27.75 -14.36 3.23
CA SER A 286 26.37 -14.70 2.86
C SER A 286 26.09 -14.52 1.37
N LEU A 287 26.85 -13.65 0.69
CA LEU A 287 26.68 -13.35 -0.74
C LEU A 287 27.96 -13.71 -1.50
N SER A 288 27.80 -14.43 -2.61
CA SER A 288 28.92 -14.71 -3.50
C SER A 288 29.30 -13.48 -4.33
N ASP A 289 30.60 -13.35 -4.70
CA ASP A 289 31.06 -12.27 -5.56
C ASP A 289 30.31 -12.29 -6.92
N ASP A 290 29.90 -13.44 -7.41
CA ASP A 290 29.18 -13.57 -8.69
C ASP A 290 27.73 -13.08 -8.60
N MET A 291 27.05 -13.30 -7.46
CA MET A 291 25.73 -12.70 -7.20
C MET A 291 25.82 -11.17 -7.16
N LEU A 292 26.78 -10.64 -6.41
CA LEU A 292 27.00 -9.18 -6.31
C LEU A 292 27.33 -8.56 -7.66
N LYS A 293 28.19 -9.22 -8.47
CA LYS A 293 28.49 -8.76 -9.83
C LYS A 293 27.24 -8.72 -10.70
N HIS A 294 26.43 -9.77 -10.65
CA HIS A 294 25.19 -9.87 -11.41
C HIS A 294 24.23 -8.74 -11.01
N ASP A 295 23.99 -8.54 -9.73
CA ASP A 295 23.05 -7.54 -9.22
C ASP A 295 23.50 -6.13 -9.58
N ILE A 296 24.81 -5.82 -9.46
CA ILE A 296 25.37 -4.53 -9.84
C ILE A 296 25.23 -4.33 -11.36
N ALA A 297 25.50 -5.35 -12.18
CA ALA A 297 25.38 -5.27 -13.63
C ALA A 297 23.93 -5.03 -14.08
N ILE A 298 22.97 -5.72 -13.48
CA ILE A 298 21.54 -5.52 -13.74
C ILE A 298 21.12 -4.10 -13.32
N ARG A 299 21.56 -3.60 -12.17
CA ARG A 299 21.27 -2.23 -11.73
C ARG A 299 21.82 -1.19 -12.72
N LYS A 300 23.06 -1.39 -13.21
CA LYS A 300 23.62 -0.54 -14.25
C LYS A 300 22.82 -0.55 -15.55
N ALA A 301 22.27 -1.70 -15.94
CA ALA A 301 21.40 -1.79 -17.12
C ALA A 301 20.10 -1.03 -16.92
N ILE A 302 19.49 -1.16 -15.74
CA ILE A 302 18.30 -0.41 -15.33
C ILE A 302 18.57 1.10 -15.40
N ASP A 303 19.65 1.56 -14.78
CA ASP A 303 20.06 2.98 -14.76
C ASP A 303 20.31 3.48 -16.18
N LEU A 304 21.01 2.70 -17.01
CA LEU A 304 21.26 3.07 -18.42
C LEU A 304 19.96 3.28 -19.20
N VAL A 305 18.99 2.38 -19.05
CA VAL A 305 17.69 2.48 -19.74
C VAL A 305 16.92 3.69 -19.25
N ALA A 306 16.88 3.90 -17.94
CA ALA A 306 16.19 5.02 -17.30
C ALA A 306 16.82 6.38 -17.66
N ASP A 307 18.15 6.51 -17.59
CA ASP A 307 18.88 7.76 -17.88
C ASP A 307 18.76 8.17 -19.35
N LYS A 308 18.62 7.19 -20.26
CA LYS A 308 18.43 7.46 -21.68
C LYS A 308 16.95 7.61 -22.08
N ALA A 309 16.02 7.46 -21.15
CA ALA A 309 14.60 7.67 -21.40
C ALA A 309 14.28 9.15 -21.69
N LYS A 310 13.32 9.39 -22.55
CA LYS A 310 12.83 10.73 -22.92
C LYS A 310 11.52 11.02 -22.21
N GLN A 311 11.53 12.03 -21.34
CA GLN A 311 10.32 12.46 -20.68
C GLN A 311 9.39 13.20 -21.65
N VAL A 312 8.19 12.68 -21.88
CA VAL A 312 7.15 13.29 -22.71
C VAL A 312 5.96 13.70 -21.86
N ALA A 313 5.25 14.75 -22.30
CA ALA A 313 4.03 15.18 -21.62
C ALA A 313 2.99 14.02 -21.60
N LYS A 314 2.39 13.76 -20.43
CA LYS A 314 1.38 12.71 -20.28
C LYS A 314 0.23 12.97 -21.26
N LYS A 315 0.05 12.13 -22.28
CA LYS A 315 -1.10 12.21 -23.19
C LYS A 315 -2.37 12.07 -22.35
N ALA A 316 -3.23 13.10 -22.37
CA ALA A 316 -4.52 13.04 -21.70
C ALA A 316 -5.32 11.87 -22.31
N THR A 317 -5.55 10.83 -21.53
CA THR A 317 -6.50 9.79 -21.88
C THR A 317 -7.88 10.44 -21.99
N LYS A 318 -8.40 10.58 -23.22
CA LYS A 318 -9.79 10.96 -23.45
C LYS A 318 -10.66 9.92 -22.76
N LYS A 319 -11.29 10.29 -21.63
CA LYS A 319 -12.41 9.54 -21.09
C LYS A 319 -13.46 9.45 -22.19
N SER A 320 -13.68 8.26 -22.72
CA SER A 320 -14.79 7.95 -23.61
C SER A 320 -16.07 8.13 -22.77
N THR A 321 -16.70 9.30 -22.91
CA THR A 321 -18.07 9.50 -22.47
C THR A 321 -18.95 8.72 -23.42
N ALA A 322 -19.29 7.50 -23.04
CA ALA A 322 -20.37 6.76 -23.68
C ALA A 322 -21.68 7.53 -23.45
N LYS A 323 -22.09 8.26 -24.45
CA LYS A 323 -23.38 8.92 -24.53
C LYS A 323 -24.45 7.85 -24.61
N LYS A 324 -25.15 7.59 -23.51
CA LYS A 324 -26.34 6.77 -23.44
C LYS A 324 -27.46 7.61 -24.11
N SER A 325 -27.74 7.32 -25.36
CA SER A 325 -28.91 7.88 -26.04
C SER A 325 -30.15 7.16 -25.55
N THR A 326 -30.93 7.80 -24.71
CA THR A 326 -32.33 7.46 -24.46
C THR A 326 -33.13 7.93 -25.69
N LYS A 327 -33.62 6.99 -26.46
CA LYS A 327 -34.71 7.23 -27.41
C LYS A 327 -36.01 7.24 -26.63
N GLU A 328 -36.63 8.39 -26.51
CA GLU A 328 -38.07 8.54 -26.33
C GLU A 328 -38.74 8.13 -27.64
N ASP A 329 -39.56 7.11 -27.58
CA ASP A 329 -40.57 6.86 -28.62
C ASP A 329 -41.93 7.33 -28.08
N ASP A 330 -42.31 8.52 -28.56
CA ASP A 330 -43.71 8.97 -28.61
C ASP A 330 -44.53 8.02 -29.46
N LYS A 331 -45.57 7.40 -28.91
CA LYS A 331 -46.71 6.90 -29.67
C LYS A 331 -48.00 7.45 -29.10
N LYS A 332 -48.48 8.52 -29.75
CA LYS A 332 -49.90 8.81 -29.89
C LYS A 332 -50.61 7.64 -30.56
N ALA A 333 -51.74 7.24 -30.09
CA ALA A 333 -52.88 6.81 -30.86
C ALA A 333 -54.15 6.81 -30.02
N ASP A 334 -55.00 7.64 -30.44
CA ASP A 334 -56.44 7.58 -30.57
C ASP A 334 -57.06 6.17 -30.58
N LYS A 335 -57.97 5.93 -29.73
CA LYS A 335 -59.43 5.71 -29.84
C LYS A 335 -59.99 5.16 -28.53
#